data_a1626aef57e0e753f06f6bdfea21178e
#
_entry.id   a1626aef57e0e753f06f6bdfea21178e
#
_cell.length_a   1.000
_cell.length_b   1.000
_cell.length_c   1.000
_cell.angle_alpha   90.00
_cell.angle_beta   90.00
_cell.angle_gamma   90.00
#
_symmetry.space_group_name_H-M   'P 1'
#
loop_
_entity.id
_entity.type
_entity.pdbx_description
1 polymer ?
#
loop_
_entity_poly.entity_id
_entity_poly.type
_entity_poly.pdbx_seq_one_letter_code
_entity_poly.pdbx_strand_id
1 'polypeptide(L)'
;KEFFVLEATLILKLLEQCSKCGACFSICPSCMHIPGYDPRAVIRDILDGNFDKWLSSRHIWQCLECHYCLEMCYQHYGFENAMTALRTIAAKKGIHPTQVKRGWEMFVKTSRLGEPALPARKKLGLPEPKASGAEEFKKLFALLKAAREKHENPEGKGSE
;
A
#
# COMPACT_ATOMS: atom_id res chain seq x y z
N LYS A 1 -11.13 9.74 -8.39
CA LYS A 1 -11.22 8.33 -7.88
C LYS A 1 -10.92 7.29 -8.96
N GLU A 2 -11.34 7.52 -10.21
CA GLU A 2 -11.17 6.58 -11.33
C GLU A 2 -9.72 6.44 -11.79
N PHE A 3 -8.96 7.53 -11.85
CA PHE A 3 -7.58 7.53 -12.34
C PHE A 3 -6.68 6.51 -11.63
N PHE A 4 -6.68 6.47 -10.31
CA PHE A 4 -5.85 5.52 -9.56
C PHE A 4 -6.33 4.05 -9.63
N VAL A 5 -7.63 3.83 -9.88
CA VAL A 5 -8.12 2.45 -10.14
C VAL A 5 -7.66 2.01 -11.52
N LEU A 6 -7.69 2.91 -12.48
CA LEU A 6 -7.19 2.66 -13.83
C LEU A 6 -5.69 2.33 -13.81
N GLU A 7 -4.89 3.10 -13.07
CA GLU A 7 -3.47 2.86 -12.89
C GLU A 7 -3.19 1.50 -12.22
N ALA A 8 -3.89 1.19 -11.12
CA ALA A 8 -3.76 -0.11 -10.46
C ALA A 8 -4.18 -1.26 -11.40
N THR A 9 -5.22 -1.09 -12.18
CA THR A 9 -5.66 -2.10 -13.15
C THR A 9 -4.63 -2.27 -14.27
N LEU A 10 -3.98 -1.20 -14.72
CA LEU A 10 -2.91 -1.25 -15.70
C LEU A 10 -1.70 -2.04 -15.16
N ILE A 11 -1.33 -1.80 -13.90
CA ILE A 11 -0.25 -2.55 -13.23
C ILE A 11 -0.58 -4.05 -13.21
N LEU A 12 -1.83 -4.44 -12.93
CA LEU A 12 -2.23 -5.85 -12.96
C LEU A 12 -2.12 -6.46 -14.36
N LYS A 13 -2.42 -5.69 -15.41
CA LYS A 13 -2.25 -6.15 -16.81
C LYS A 13 -0.80 -6.41 -17.19
N LEU A 14 0.15 -5.69 -16.60
CA LEU A 14 1.58 -5.94 -16.86
C LEU A 14 2.01 -7.36 -16.42
N LEU A 15 1.27 -8.02 -15.52
CA LEU A 15 1.50 -9.44 -15.16
C LEU A 15 1.33 -10.41 -16.33
N GLU A 16 0.67 -10.02 -17.43
CA GLU A 16 0.57 -10.85 -18.63
C GLU A 16 1.95 -11.19 -19.20
N GLN A 17 2.97 -10.37 -18.93
CA GLN A 17 4.37 -10.62 -19.29
C GLN A 17 5.07 -11.62 -18.35
N CYS A 18 4.40 -12.06 -17.28
CA CYS A 18 4.98 -12.99 -16.32
C CYS A 18 5.26 -14.36 -16.95
N SER A 19 6.52 -14.76 -16.99
CA SER A 19 6.98 -16.06 -17.49
C SER A 19 6.65 -17.24 -16.57
N LYS A 20 6.04 -16.99 -15.41
CA LYS A 20 5.67 -18.03 -14.42
C LYS A 20 6.87 -18.83 -13.87
N CYS A 21 8.08 -18.26 -13.89
CA CYS A 21 9.33 -18.92 -13.49
C CYS A 21 9.41 -19.31 -12.01
N GLY A 22 8.57 -18.69 -11.12
CA GLY A 22 8.53 -18.98 -9.69
C GLY A 22 9.61 -18.31 -8.84
N ALA A 23 10.49 -17.48 -9.40
CA ALA A 23 11.54 -16.78 -8.64
C ALA A 23 10.97 -15.95 -7.47
N CYS A 24 9.86 -15.25 -7.69
CA CYS A 24 9.18 -14.46 -6.65
C CYS A 24 8.66 -15.31 -5.48
N PHE A 25 8.34 -16.58 -5.72
CA PHE A 25 7.92 -17.51 -4.68
C PHE A 25 9.13 -17.98 -3.85
N SER A 26 10.21 -18.41 -4.51
CA SER A 26 11.37 -19.00 -3.86
C SER A 26 12.15 -18.03 -2.96
N ILE A 27 12.09 -16.72 -3.25
CA ILE A 27 12.82 -15.68 -2.50
C ILE A 27 11.93 -14.95 -1.46
N CYS A 28 10.63 -15.17 -1.46
CA CYS A 28 9.68 -14.38 -0.68
C CYS A 28 9.72 -14.73 0.82
N PRO A 29 10.10 -13.80 1.73
CA PRO A 29 10.10 -14.07 3.16
C PRO A 29 8.69 -14.32 3.71
N SER A 30 7.67 -13.66 3.20
CA SER A 30 6.28 -13.94 3.59
C SER A 30 5.88 -15.36 3.23
N CYS A 31 6.34 -15.88 2.09
CA CYS A 31 6.07 -17.25 1.68
C CYS A 31 6.75 -18.27 2.60
N MET A 32 7.95 -17.96 3.08
CA MET A 32 8.70 -18.82 3.98
C MET A 32 8.10 -18.90 5.39
N HIS A 33 7.45 -17.85 5.86
CA HIS A 33 7.05 -17.72 7.26
C HIS A 33 5.53 -17.65 7.49
N ILE A 34 4.73 -17.45 6.46
CA ILE A 34 3.28 -17.32 6.57
C ILE A 34 2.60 -18.52 5.89
N PRO A 35 1.97 -19.41 6.66
CA PRO A 35 1.27 -20.57 6.09
C PRO A 35 0.22 -20.14 5.05
N GLY A 36 0.25 -20.78 3.88
CA GLY A 36 -0.70 -20.52 2.80
C GLY A 36 -0.47 -19.25 1.99
N TYR A 37 0.58 -18.47 2.28
CA TYR A 37 0.96 -17.34 1.44
C TYR A 37 1.69 -17.82 0.19
N ASP A 38 1.05 -17.72 -0.98
CA ASP A 38 1.63 -18.14 -2.26
C ASP A 38 1.47 -17.05 -3.35
N PRO A 39 2.56 -16.35 -3.69
CA PRO A 39 2.58 -15.38 -4.78
C PRO A 39 2.11 -15.93 -6.13
N ARG A 40 2.40 -17.20 -6.41
CA ARG A 40 2.02 -17.84 -7.69
C ARG A 40 0.51 -18.00 -7.82
N ALA A 41 -0.16 -18.32 -6.71
CA ALA A 41 -1.61 -18.41 -6.68
C ALA A 41 -2.25 -17.05 -6.98
N VAL A 42 -1.73 -15.98 -6.38
CA VAL A 42 -2.21 -14.61 -6.62
C VAL A 42 -1.99 -14.20 -8.08
N ILE A 43 -0.78 -14.42 -8.62
CA ILE A 43 -0.47 -14.11 -10.02
C ILE A 43 -1.41 -14.85 -10.98
N ARG A 44 -1.61 -16.16 -10.77
CA ARG A 44 -2.50 -16.97 -11.59
C ARG A 44 -3.92 -16.40 -11.59
N ASP A 45 -4.46 -16.13 -10.41
CA ASP A 45 -5.82 -15.61 -10.30
C ASP A 45 -5.98 -14.21 -10.91
N ILE A 46 -4.93 -13.36 -10.85
CA ILE A 46 -4.94 -12.07 -11.54
C ILE A 46 -5.00 -12.26 -13.06
N LEU A 47 -4.17 -13.16 -13.59
CA LEU A 47 -4.13 -13.48 -15.03
C LEU A 47 -5.44 -14.09 -15.53
N ASP A 48 -6.12 -14.84 -14.67
CA ASP A 48 -7.43 -15.44 -14.95
C ASP A 48 -8.59 -14.46 -14.75
N GLY A 49 -8.32 -13.19 -14.38
CA GLY A 49 -9.32 -12.16 -14.10
C GLY A 49 -10.07 -12.33 -12.77
N ASN A 50 -9.64 -13.26 -11.92
CA ASN A 50 -10.29 -13.65 -10.66
C ASN A 50 -9.66 -12.99 -9.42
N PHE A 51 -9.23 -11.74 -9.52
CA PHE A 51 -8.50 -11.09 -8.44
C PHE A 51 -9.38 -10.52 -7.31
N ASP A 52 -10.70 -10.39 -7.52
CA ASP A 52 -11.61 -9.80 -6.52
C ASP A 52 -11.58 -10.52 -5.17
N LYS A 53 -11.40 -11.85 -5.14
CA LYS A 53 -11.26 -12.61 -3.91
C LYS A 53 -10.05 -12.19 -3.06
N TRP A 54 -8.99 -11.66 -3.70
CA TRP A 54 -7.79 -11.20 -3.02
C TRP A 54 -7.99 -9.85 -2.34
N LEU A 55 -8.93 -9.03 -2.82
CA LEU A 55 -9.20 -7.71 -2.20
C LEU A 55 -9.65 -7.83 -0.75
N SER A 56 -10.38 -8.90 -0.41
CA SER A 56 -10.82 -9.19 0.96
C SER A 56 -9.84 -10.09 1.73
N SER A 57 -8.77 -10.55 1.07
CA SER A 57 -7.82 -11.47 1.67
C SER A 57 -6.80 -10.74 2.55
N ARG A 58 -6.40 -11.39 3.66
CA ARG A 58 -5.27 -10.94 4.46
C ARG A 58 -3.95 -10.99 3.70
N HIS A 59 -3.82 -11.89 2.72
CA HIS A 59 -2.57 -12.14 2.03
C HIS A 59 -2.01 -10.89 1.34
N ILE A 60 -2.87 -10.06 0.73
CA ILE A 60 -2.39 -8.83 0.09
C ILE A 60 -1.72 -7.87 1.10
N TRP A 61 -2.08 -7.94 2.38
CA TRP A 61 -1.54 -7.12 3.46
C TRP A 61 -0.33 -7.74 4.16
N GLN A 62 0.03 -8.97 3.82
CA GLN A 62 1.15 -9.71 4.39
C GLN A 62 2.43 -9.61 3.55
N CYS A 63 2.38 -8.97 2.38
CA CYS A 63 3.57 -8.60 1.63
C CYS A 63 4.39 -7.57 2.41
N LEU A 64 5.67 -7.81 2.57
CA LEU A 64 6.59 -6.93 3.33
C LEU A 64 7.14 -5.78 2.48
N GLU A 65 6.82 -5.73 1.17
CA GLU A 65 7.39 -4.73 0.24
C GLU A 65 8.94 -4.66 0.31
N CYS A 66 9.56 -5.85 0.46
CA CYS A 66 11.01 -5.96 0.59
C CYS A 66 11.77 -5.91 -0.74
N HIS A 67 11.07 -5.81 -1.87
CA HIS A 67 11.58 -5.71 -3.24
C HIS A 67 12.37 -6.92 -3.77
N TYR A 68 12.61 -7.96 -2.98
CA TYR A 68 13.36 -9.14 -3.44
C TYR A 68 12.75 -9.79 -4.70
N CYS A 69 11.42 -9.83 -4.81
CA CYS A 69 10.77 -10.36 -6.00
C CYS A 69 10.94 -9.47 -7.23
N LEU A 70 11.16 -8.17 -7.06
CA LEU A 70 11.48 -7.24 -8.13
C LEU A 70 12.91 -7.47 -8.63
N GLU A 71 13.87 -7.52 -7.72
CA GLU A 71 15.29 -7.73 -8.03
C GLU A 71 15.55 -9.09 -8.72
N MET A 72 14.82 -10.13 -8.29
CA MET A 72 14.95 -11.46 -8.86
C MET A 72 14.15 -11.67 -10.16
N CYS A 73 13.31 -10.73 -10.52
CA CYS A 73 12.47 -10.85 -11.72
C CYS A 73 13.23 -10.37 -12.97
N TYR A 74 13.59 -11.28 -13.85
CA TYR A 74 14.28 -10.90 -15.10
C TYR A 74 13.39 -10.05 -16.04
N GLN A 75 12.06 -10.06 -15.85
CA GLN A 75 11.13 -9.16 -16.51
C GLN A 75 11.01 -7.79 -15.82
N HIS A 76 11.73 -7.59 -14.71
CA HIS A 76 11.71 -6.38 -13.90
C HIS A 76 10.31 -5.92 -13.47
N TYR A 77 9.38 -6.85 -13.37
CA TYR A 77 8.00 -6.54 -13.01
C TYR A 77 7.76 -6.55 -11.49
N GLY A 78 8.26 -7.57 -10.80
CA GLY A 78 8.07 -7.76 -9.36
C GLY A 78 6.63 -8.07 -8.93
N PHE A 79 6.46 -9.14 -8.17
CA PHE A 79 5.15 -9.51 -7.61
C PHE A 79 4.58 -8.44 -6.67
N GLU A 80 5.43 -7.66 -6.00
CA GLU A 80 5.02 -6.60 -5.09
C GLU A 80 4.17 -5.52 -5.75
N ASN A 81 4.45 -5.19 -7.02
CA ASN A 81 3.66 -4.22 -7.77
C ASN A 81 2.19 -4.66 -7.87
N ALA A 82 1.96 -5.96 -8.09
CA ALA A 82 0.62 -6.54 -8.05
C ALA A 82 -0.02 -6.42 -6.66
N MET A 83 0.75 -6.65 -5.60
CA MET A 83 0.26 -6.49 -4.22
C MET A 83 -0.13 -5.05 -3.92
N THR A 84 0.69 -4.09 -4.31
CA THR A 84 0.43 -2.65 -4.16
C THR A 84 -0.82 -2.23 -4.94
N ALA A 85 -0.98 -2.73 -6.17
CA ALA A 85 -2.18 -2.48 -6.97
C ALA A 85 -3.44 -3.04 -6.30
N LEU A 86 -3.41 -4.29 -5.84
CA LEU A 86 -4.55 -4.90 -5.13
C LEU A 86 -4.89 -4.17 -3.84
N ARG A 87 -3.89 -3.76 -3.03
CA ARG A 87 -4.10 -2.94 -1.83
C ARG A 87 -4.73 -1.60 -2.15
N THR A 88 -4.30 -0.95 -3.24
CA THR A 88 -4.85 0.32 -3.69
C THR A 88 -6.33 0.17 -4.05
N ILE A 89 -6.70 -0.87 -4.79
CA ILE A 89 -8.08 -1.16 -5.15
C ILE A 89 -8.90 -1.48 -3.89
N ALA A 90 -8.39 -2.35 -3.01
CA ALA A 90 -9.05 -2.74 -1.76
C ALA A 90 -9.30 -1.52 -0.86
N ALA A 91 -8.27 -0.69 -0.63
CA ALA A 91 -8.37 0.50 0.21
C ALA A 91 -9.41 1.50 -0.32
N LYS A 92 -9.53 1.65 -1.65
CA LYS A 92 -10.56 2.49 -2.26
C LYS A 92 -11.98 1.96 -2.11
N LYS A 93 -12.11 0.63 -2.06
CA LYS A 93 -13.38 -0.05 -1.72
C LYS A 93 -13.65 -0.02 -0.20
N GLY A 94 -12.78 0.59 0.61
CA GLY A 94 -12.88 0.63 2.08
C GLY A 94 -12.47 -0.69 2.75
N ILE A 95 -11.86 -1.61 2.01
CA ILE A 95 -11.41 -2.91 2.50
C ILE A 95 -9.96 -2.78 2.95
N HIS A 96 -9.75 -2.78 4.27
CA HIS A 96 -8.40 -2.72 4.85
C HIS A 96 -8.42 -3.33 6.26
N PRO A 97 -7.29 -3.89 6.75
CA PRO A 97 -7.17 -4.37 8.12
C PRO A 97 -7.36 -3.24 9.14
N THR A 98 -7.96 -3.57 10.28
CA THR A 98 -8.17 -2.61 11.37
C THR A 98 -6.86 -1.95 11.83
N GLN A 99 -5.76 -2.71 11.81
CA GLN A 99 -4.43 -2.21 12.18
C GLN A 99 -3.94 -1.09 11.25
N VAL A 100 -4.18 -1.24 9.93
CA VAL A 100 -3.82 -0.22 8.93
C VAL A 100 -4.62 1.06 9.19
N LYS A 101 -5.93 0.92 9.42
CA LYS A 101 -6.80 2.04 9.76
C LYS A 101 -6.35 2.76 11.03
N ARG A 102 -6.11 2.02 12.11
CA ARG A 102 -5.60 2.58 13.38
C ARG A 102 -4.25 3.28 13.22
N GLY A 103 -3.34 2.66 12.47
CA GLY A 103 -2.03 3.27 12.15
C GLY A 103 -2.18 4.57 11.41
N TRP A 104 -3.06 4.63 10.42
CA TRP A 104 -3.37 5.86 9.70
C TRP A 104 -3.98 6.95 10.60
N GLU A 105 -4.99 6.61 11.40
CA GLU A 105 -5.63 7.55 12.34
C GLU A 105 -4.61 8.11 13.35
N MET A 106 -3.73 7.25 13.87
CA MET A 106 -2.65 7.67 14.76
C MET A 106 -1.66 8.58 14.04
N PHE A 107 -1.25 8.23 12.81
CA PHE A 107 -0.34 9.05 12.02
C PHE A 107 -0.92 10.44 11.75
N VAL A 108 -2.18 10.54 11.31
CA VAL A 108 -2.86 11.82 11.07
C VAL A 108 -2.92 12.66 12.34
N LYS A 109 -3.12 12.03 13.50
CA LYS A 109 -3.23 12.72 14.80
C LYS A 109 -1.88 13.16 15.34
N THR A 110 -0.84 12.35 15.20
CA THR A 110 0.44 12.52 15.88
C THR A 110 1.65 12.69 14.97
N SER A 111 1.49 12.47 13.66
CA SER A 111 2.55 12.32 12.65
C SER A 111 3.56 11.22 13.01
N ARG A 112 3.11 10.18 13.73
CA ARG A 112 3.92 9.04 14.15
C ARG A 112 3.16 7.75 13.90
N LEU A 113 3.89 6.69 13.54
CA LEU A 113 3.33 5.36 13.35
C LEU A 113 3.25 4.55 14.66
N GLY A 114 3.80 5.08 15.76
CA GLY A 114 3.79 4.44 17.08
C GLY A 114 4.06 5.43 18.20
N GLU A 115 3.67 5.07 19.41
CA GLU A 115 3.98 5.84 20.60
C GLU A 115 5.46 5.68 20.96
N PRO A 116 6.16 6.80 21.31
CA PRO A 116 7.54 6.72 21.76
C PRO A 116 7.63 5.94 23.07
N ALA A 117 8.58 5.02 23.15
CA ALA A 117 8.85 4.25 24.38
C ALA A 117 9.50 5.15 25.45
N LEU A 118 8.74 6.04 26.07
CA LEU A 118 9.24 7.01 27.05
C LEU A 118 10.03 6.39 28.21
N PRO A 119 9.61 5.24 28.80
CA PRO A 119 10.37 4.60 29.88
C PRO A 119 11.77 4.13 29.43
N ALA A 120 11.86 3.57 28.21
CA ALA A 120 13.14 3.13 27.65
C ALA A 120 14.05 4.33 27.34
N ARG A 121 13.49 5.41 26.79
CA ARG A 121 14.24 6.65 26.51
C ARG A 121 14.81 7.25 27.81
N LYS A 122 13.99 7.29 28.87
CA LYS A 122 14.43 7.79 30.19
C LYS A 122 15.58 6.97 30.75
N LYS A 123 15.50 5.62 30.66
CA LYS A 123 16.60 4.73 31.10
C LYS A 123 17.90 4.97 30.33
N LEU A 124 17.80 5.37 29.07
CA LEU A 124 18.95 5.66 28.20
C LEU A 124 19.40 7.13 28.22
N GLY A 125 18.85 7.95 29.10
CA GLY A 125 19.16 9.38 29.17
C GLY A 125 18.81 10.18 27.91
N LEU A 126 17.92 9.67 27.07
CA LEU A 126 17.52 10.33 25.82
C LEU A 126 16.44 11.38 26.10
N PRO A 127 16.49 12.54 25.44
CA PRO A 127 15.48 13.58 25.60
C PRO A 127 14.10 13.08 25.17
N GLU A 128 13.06 13.66 25.77
CA GLU A 128 11.70 13.41 25.33
C GLU A 128 11.49 13.88 23.89
N PRO A 129 10.71 13.14 23.07
CA PRO A 129 10.43 13.54 21.71
C PRO A 129 9.68 14.86 21.70
N LYS A 130 10.30 15.92 21.21
CA LYS A 130 9.65 17.21 20.99
C LYS A 130 8.80 17.12 19.74
N ALA A 131 7.91 18.07 19.53
CA ALA A 131 7.04 18.29 18.38
C ALA A 131 6.74 17.08 17.47
N SER A 132 5.54 16.99 16.99
CA SER A 132 5.09 15.85 16.16
C SER A 132 4.97 16.19 14.68
N GLY A 133 5.16 17.42 14.23
CA GLY A 133 4.86 17.84 12.86
C GLY A 133 3.38 17.66 12.46
N ALA A 134 2.51 17.36 13.44
CA ALA A 134 1.11 17.05 13.16
C ALA A 134 0.34 18.22 12.56
N GLU A 135 0.65 19.43 12.98
CA GLU A 135 -0.03 20.64 12.48
C GLU A 135 0.40 20.96 11.04
N GLU A 136 1.69 20.81 10.73
CA GLU A 136 2.22 20.96 9.37
C GLU A 136 1.62 19.90 8.43
N PHE A 137 1.54 18.65 8.90
CA PHE A 137 0.94 17.56 8.15
C PHE A 137 -0.54 17.82 7.87
N LYS A 138 -1.32 18.28 8.85
CA LYS A 138 -2.73 18.63 8.67
C LYS A 138 -2.91 19.74 7.63
N LYS A 139 -2.06 20.78 7.66
CA LYS A 139 -2.08 21.85 6.66
C LYS A 139 -1.79 21.32 5.27
N LEU A 140 -0.73 20.50 5.12
CA LEU A 140 -0.37 19.88 3.85
C LEU A 140 -1.50 18.98 3.34
N PHE A 141 -2.08 18.16 4.21
CA PHE A 141 -3.16 17.26 3.85
C PHE A 141 -4.42 18.00 3.40
N ALA A 142 -4.75 19.12 4.06
CA ALA A 142 -5.85 19.99 3.65
C ALA A 142 -5.62 20.62 2.27
N LEU A 143 -4.39 21.08 1.99
CA LEU A 143 -4.01 21.63 0.68
C LEU A 143 -4.09 20.57 -0.42
N LEU A 144 -3.59 19.36 -0.17
CA LEU A 144 -3.66 18.24 -1.12
C LEU A 144 -5.12 17.84 -1.39
N LYS A 145 -5.97 17.82 -0.37
CA LYS A 145 -7.38 17.54 -0.53
C LYS A 145 -8.07 18.60 -1.38
N ALA A 146 -7.83 19.86 -1.11
CA ALA A 146 -8.41 20.97 -1.88
C ALA A 146 -7.90 20.98 -3.35
N ALA A 147 -6.62 20.70 -3.57
CA ALA A 147 -6.05 20.58 -4.92
C ALA A 147 -6.70 19.42 -5.70
N ARG A 148 -6.95 18.30 -5.02
CA ARG A 148 -7.60 17.13 -5.62
C ARG A 148 -9.06 17.41 -5.98
N GLU A 149 -9.82 18.08 -5.11
CA GLU A 149 -11.20 18.47 -5.36
C GLU A 149 -11.31 19.41 -6.56
N LYS A 150 -10.36 20.34 -6.74
CA LYS A 150 -10.27 21.20 -7.93
C LYS A 150 -9.99 20.43 -9.22
N HIS A 151 -9.21 19.35 -9.15
CA HIS A 151 -8.89 18.51 -10.29
C HIS A 151 -10.04 17.57 -10.68
N GLU A 152 -10.81 17.10 -9.69
CA GLU A 152 -11.97 16.23 -9.90
C GLU A 152 -13.21 17.01 -10.37
N ASN A 153 -13.22 18.35 -10.28
CA ASN A 153 -14.35 19.20 -10.69
C ASN A 153 -13.86 20.43 -11.51
N PRO A 154 -13.41 20.25 -12.78
CA PRO A 154 -12.91 21.34 -13.62
C PRO A 154 -14.01 22.30 -14.14
N GLU A 155 -15.30 21.98 -13.95
CA GLU A 155 -16.43 22.71 -14.54
C GLU A 155 -16.93 23.95 -13.76
N GLY A 156 -16.08 24.49 -12.87
CA GLY A 156 -16.42 25.72 -12.10
C GLY A 156 -15.96 27.05 -12.71
N LYS A 157 -15.57 27.10 -14.01
CA LYS A 157 -15.19 28.34 -14.69
C LYS A 157 -15.80 28.39 -16.09
N GLY A 158 -17.00 28.90 -16.19
CA GLY A 158 -17.55 29.18 -17.50
C GLY A 158 -19.00 29.62 -17.45
N SER A 159 -19.28 30.76 -16.82
CA SER A 159 -20.43 31.62 -17.12
C SER A 159 -20.25 32.99 -16.46
N GLU A 160 -19.52 33.85 -17.12
CA GLU A 160 -19.74 35.31 -17.16
C GLU A 160 -19.32 35.79 -18.53
#